data_9cc3bb7fc6612cf2a8e87fab0d63b4bf
#
_entry.id   9cc3bb7fc6612cf2a8e87fab0d63b4bf
#
_cell.length_a   1.000
_cell.length_b   1.000
_cell.length_c   1.000
_cell.angle_alpha   90.00
_cell.angle_beta   90.00
_cell.angle_gamma   90.00
#
_symmetry.space_group_name_H-M   'P 1'
#
loop_
_entity.id
_entity.type
_entity.pdbx_description
1 polymer ?
#
loop_
_entity_poly.entity_id
_entity_poly.type
_entity_poly.pdbx_seq_one_letter_code
_entity_poly.pdbx_strand_id
1 'polypeptide(L)'
;YSKEKNWLYFIESVTSVGPMEPKRIKEIEEMTEGVRAGKIYVTAFLDFKTFKKFSETLAWETEVWIADMPDHMIHLNGDKFLGPRK
;
A
#
# COMPACT_ATOMS: atom_id res chain seq x y z
N TYR A 1 7.50 -10.22 2.26
CA TYR A 1 6.77 -10.94 3.32
C TYR A 1 7.51 -10.84 4.66
N SER A 2 6.79 -10.46 5.70
CA SER A 2 7.35 -10.42 7.05
C SER A 2 6.98 -11.70 7.79
N LYS A 3 7.95 -12.57 7.98
CA LYS A 3 7.74 -13.84 8.65
C LYS A 3 7.37 -13.69 10.12
N GLU A 4 7.98 -12.71 10.81
CA GLU A 4 7.72 -12.46 12.22
C GLU A 4 6.28 -12.05 12.50
N LYS A 5 5.71 -11.22 11.64
CA LYS A 5 4.36 -10.68 11.81
C LYS A 5 3.32 -11.44 11.03
N ASN A 6 3.74 -12.35 10.17
CA ASN A 6 2.86 -13.02 9.21
C ASN A 6 2.09 -12.02 8.35
N TRP A 7 2.80 -11.04 7.82
CA TRP A 7 2.25 -10.01 6.94
C TRP A 7 2.82 -10.16 5.53
N LEU A 8 1.96 -10.02 4.55
CA LEU A 8 2.34 -10.04 3.15
C LEU A 8 2.15 -8.64 2.57
N TYR A 9 3.23 -8.08 2.01
CA TYR A 9 3.23 -6.74 1.45
C TYR A 9 3.03 -6.80 -0.05
N PHE A 10 2.07 -6.04 -0.56
CA PHE A 10 1.88 -5.85 -2.00
C PHE A 10 2.27 -4.43 -2.33
N ILE A 11 3.31 -4.29 -3.14
CA ILE A 11 3.89 -2.98 -3.43
C ILE A 11 3.67 -2.64 -4.90
N GLU A 12 2.97 -1.53 -5.14
CA GLU A 12 2.76 -1.00 -6.49
C GLU A 12 3.64 0.24 -6.67
N SER A 13 4.51 0.20 -7.66
CA SER A 13 5.34 1.35 -8.00
C SER A 13 4.62 2.21 -9.03
N VAL A 14 4.56 3.51 -8.79
CA VAL A 14 3.87 4.43 -9.69
C VAL A 14 4.79 4.82 -10.85
N THR A 15 5.22 3.83 -11.60
CA THR A 15 5.98 4.05 -12.83
C THR A 15 5.36 3.33 -14.00
N SER A 16 4.66 2.24 -13.74
CA SER A 16 4.09 1.42 -14.83
C SER A 16 2.65 1.01 -14.60
N VAL A 17 2.19 0.87 -13.36
CA VAL A 17 0.83 0.39 -13.08
C VAL A 17 -0.05 1.35 -12.31
N GLY A 18 0.48 2.47 -11.87
CA GLY A 18 -0.30 3.43 -11.10
C GLY A 18 -0.42 3.08 -9.63
N PRO A 19 -1.14 3.92 -8.86
CA PRO A 19 -1.22 3.77 -7.40
C PRO A 19 -2.16 2.64 -6.97
N MET A 20 -2.09 2.32 -5.68
CA MET A 20 -2.96 1.32 -5.07
C MET A 20 -4.36 1.90 -4.89
N GLU A 21 -5.19 1.78 -5.89
CA GLU A 21 -6.58 2.22 -5.87
C GLU A 21 -7.49 1.11 -5.37
N PRO A 22 -8.73 1.44 -4.94
CA PRO A 22 -9.66 0.41 -4.43
C PRO A 22 -9.88 -0.75 -5.38
N LYS A 23 -9.95 -0.48 -6.68
CA LYS A 23 -10.12 -1.54 -7.67
C LYS A 23 -8.93 -2.51 -7.66
N ARG A 24 -7.71 -1.97 -7.54
CA ARG A 24 -6.51 -2.79 -7.53
C ARG A 24 -6.45 -3.68 -6.29
N ILE A 25 -6.85 -3.14 -5.15
CA ILE A 25 -6.90 -3.91 -3.91
C ILE A 25 -7.87 -5.08 -4.06
N LYS A 26 -9.05 -4.82 -4.62
CA LYS A 26 -10.04 -5.86 -4.84
C LYS A 26 -9.49 -6.97 -5.74
N GLU A 27 -8.78 -6.60 -6.80
CA GLU A 27 -8.16 -7.57 -7.69
C GLU A 27 -7.14 -8.44 -6.95
N ILE A 28 -6.30 -7.82 -6.12
CA ILE A 28 -5.29 -8.55 -5.36
C ILE A 28 -5.96 -9.47 -4.33
N GLU A 29 -7.00 -8.98 -3.66
CA GLU A 29 -7.72 -9.80 -2.69
C GLU A 29 -8.33 -11.04 -3.34
N GLU A 30 -8.88 -10.90 -4.54
CA GLU A 30 -9.42 -12.03 -5.27
C GLU A 30 -8.33 -13.02 -5.68
N MET A 31 -7.17 -12.52 -6.13
CA MET A 31 -6.06 -13.38 -6.53
C MET A 31 -5.41 -14.11 -5.36
N THR A 32 -5.51 -13.55 -4.16
CA THR A 32 -4.88 -14.10 -2.96
C THR A 32 -5.89 -14.68 -1.99
N GLU A 33 -7.09 -14.97 -2.45
CA GLU A 33 -8.11 -15.60 -1.64
C GLU A 33 -7.57 -16.93 -1.10
N GLY A 34 -7.72 -17.13 0.20
CA GLY A 34 -7.18 -18.32 0.86
C GLY A 34 -5.81 -18.11 1.49
N VAL A 35 -5.10 -17.04 1.16
CA VAL A 35 -3.84 -16.72 1.83
C VAL A 35 -4.17 -16.15 3.21
N ARG A 36 -3.60 -16.75 4.26
CA ARG A 36 -3.95 -16.39 5.65
C ARG A 36 -3.12 -15.29 6.26
N ALA A 37 -2.05 -14.85 5.60
CA ALA A 37 -1.24 -13.75 6.08
C ALA A 37 -2.02 -12.45 6.08
N GLY A 38 -1.71 -11.55 7.01
CA GLY A 38 -2.24 -10.20 6.96
C GLY A 38 -1.71 -9.50 5.72
N LYS A 39 -2.55 -8.78 5.01
CA LYS A 39 -2.18 -8.15 3.74
C LYS A 39 -2.00 -6.65 3.91
N ILE A 40 -0.83 -6.16 3.53
CA ILE A 40 -0.50 -4.74 3.58
C ILE A 40 -0.25 -4.26 2.16
N TYR A 41 -0.93 -3.19 1.78
CA TYR A 41 -0.84 -2.63 0.44
C TYR A 41 -0.05 -1.34 0.48
N VAL A 42 0.99 -1.25 -0.33
CA VAL A 42 1.88 -0.10 -0.36
C VAL A 42 1.92 0.49 -1.78
N THR A 43 1.75 1.80 -1.87
CA THR A 43 2.02 2.52 -3.11
C THR A 43 3.36 3.23 -2.95
N ALA A 44 4.30 2.93 -3.81
CA ALA A 44 5.64 3.51 -3.78
C ALA A 44 5.75 4.63 -4.82
N PHE A 45 6.07 5.82 -4.36
CA PHE A 45 6.26 6.98 -5.23
C PHE A 45 7.73 7.38 -5.28
N LEU A 46 8.16 7.87 -6.43
CA LEU A 46 9.53 8.34 -6.59
C LEU A 46 9.78 9.61 -5.80
N ASP A 47 8.80 10.52 -5.77
CA ASP A 47 8.92 11.79 -5.08
C ASP A 47 7.59 12.25 -4.51
N PHE A 48 7.66 13.27 -3.66
CA PHE A 48 6.48 13.83 -3.00
C PHE A 48 5.51 14.49 -3.97
N LYS A 49 6.03 15.09 -5.02
CA LYS A 49 5.21 15.76 -6.04
C LYS A 49 4.27 14.77 -6.72
N THR A 50 4.78 13.60 -7.06
CA THR A 50 3.97 12.54 -7.67
C THR A 50 2.92 12.02 -6.69
N PHE A 51 3.30 11.87 -5.41
CA PHE A 51 2.34 11.48 -4.39
C PHE A 51 1.18 12.46 -4.31
N LYS A 52 1.45 13.76 -4.30
CA LYS A 52 0.39 14.77 -4.25
C LYS A 52 -0.57 14.66 -5.42
N LYS A 53 -0.05 14.35 -6.58
CA LYS A 53 -0.85 14.21 -7.79
C LYS A 53 -1.89 13.08 -7.67
N PHE A 54 -1.54 11.99 -7.02
CA PHE A 54 -2.40 10.82 -6.92
C PHE A 54 -3.04 10.63 -5.55
N SER A 55 -2.83 11.55 -4.63
CA SER A 55 -3.25 11.37 -3.24
C SER A 55 -4.76 11.12 -3.07
N GLU A 56 -5.58 11.67 -3.95
CA GLU A 56 -7.03 11.51 -3.84
C GLU A 56 -7.53 10.17 -4.39
N THR A 57 -6.72 9.48 -5.18
CA THR A 57 -7.14 8.22 -5.78
C THR A 57 -6.72 7.00 -4.99
N LEU A 58 -5.90 7.19 -3.95
CA LEU A 58 -5.39 6.10 -3.13
C LEU A 58 -6.49 5.53 -2.24
N ALA A 59 -6.43 4.22 -2.03
CA ALA A 59 -7.39 3.55 -1.16
C ALA A 59 -7.06 3.81 0.31
N TRP A 60 -8.10 3.85 1.15
CA TRP A 60 -7.94 3.91 2.60
C TRP A 60 -7.36 2.60 3.13
N GLU A 61 -6.73 2.67 4.27
CA GLU A 61 -6.09 1.52 4.93
C GLU A 61 -4.97 0.92 4.09
N THR A 62 -4.26 1.78 3.36
CA THR A 62 -3.06 1.40 2.63
C THR A 62 -1.91 2.31 3.05
N GLU A 63 -0.70 1.90 2.70
CA GLU A 63 0.50 2.62 3.04
C GLU A 63 1.09 3.31 1.82
N VAL A 64 1.83 4.39 2.06
CA VAL A 64 2.56 5.13 1.04
C VAL A 64 4.02 5.20 1.42
N TRP A 65 4.90 4.86 0.49
CA TRP A 65 6.34 5.01 0.64
C TRP A 65 6.83 5.97 -0.43
N ILE A 66 7.68 6.91 -0.04
CA ILE A 66 8.22 7.92 -0.97
C ILE A 66 9.74 7.83 -0.92
N ALA A 67 10.38 7.68 -2.08
CA ALA A 67 11.82 7.51 -2.15
C ALA A 67 12.60 8.70 -1.57
N ASP A 68 12.03 9.90 -1.60
CA ASP A 68 12.66 11.09 -0.99
C ASP A 68 12.75 10.97 0.53
N MET A 69 11.93 10.12 1.14
CA MET A 69 11.90 9.90 2.58
C MET A 69 11.89 8.41 2.86
N PRO A 70 12.98 7.70 2.54
CA PRO A 70 12.96 6.23 2.56
C PRO A 70 12.76 5.61 3.94
N ASP A 71 12.97 6.38 5.00
CA ASP A 71 12.80 5.90 6.36
C ASP A 71 11.37 6.07 6.89
N HIS A 72 10.48 6.60 6.08
CA HIS A 72 9.11 6.90 6.50
C HIS A 72 8.09 6.07 5.74
N MET A 73 7.05 5.66 6.45
CA MET A 73 5.89 5.01 5.85
C MET A 73 4.65 5.78 6.29
N ILE A 74 3.84 6.20 5.34
CA ILE A 74 2.61 6.94 5.61
C ILE A 74 1.43 5.98 5.57
N HIS A 75 0.64 5.95 6.63
CA HIS A 75 -0.57 5.14 6.66
C HIS A 75 -1.81 6.00 6.39
N LEU A 76 -2.59 5.59 5.41
CA LEU A 76 -3.79 6.32 5.01
C LEU A 76 -5.01 5.71 5.69
N ASN A 77 -5.45 6.32 6.72
CA ASN A 77 -6.73 6.08 7.36
C ASN A 77 -6.80 6.55 8.79
N GLY A 78 -5.74 6.38 9.54
CA GLY A 78 -5.72 6.91 10.89
C GLY A 78 -6.16 6.00 12.01
N ASP A 79 -6.77 4.87 11.73
CA ASP A 79 -7.17 3.93 12.78
C ASP A 79 -5.98 3.22 13.42
N LYS A 80 -4.94 3.08 12.67
CA LYS A 80 -3.69 2.49 13.14
C LYS A 80 -2.57 2.93 12.20
N PHE A 81 -1.36 2.93 12.72
CA PHE A 81 -0.23 3.46 11.96
C PHE A 81 0.20 2.53 10.83
N LEU A 82 0.24 1.26 11.07
CA LEU A 82 0.68 0.28 10.09
C LEU A 82 0.05 -1.05 10.45
N GLY A 83 -0.45 -1.71 9.46
CA GLY A 83 -1.00 -3.03 9.69
C GLY A 83 -1.86 -3.50 8.54
N PRO A 84 -2.26 -4.76 8.61
CA PRO A 84 -3.08 -5.34 7.56
C PRO A 84 -4.41 -4.61 7.39
N ARG A 85 -4.86 -4.53 6.16
CA ARG A 85 -6.18 -4.03 5.83
C ARG A 85 -7.23 -4.97 6.41
N LYS A 86 -8.26 -4.39 6.97
CA LYS A 86 -9.37 -5.17 7.53
C LYS A 86 -10.24 -5.80 6.45
#